data_4a036b70c80daff46440f7c0e2eb14a3
#
_entry.id   4a036b70c80daff46440f7c0e2eb14a3
#
_cell.length_a   1.000
_cell.length_b   1.000
_cell.length_c   1.000
_cell.angle_alpha   90.00
_cell.angle_beta   90.00
_cell.angle_gamma   90.00
#
_symmetry.space_group_name_H-M   'P 1'
#
loop_
_entity.id
_entity.type
_entity.pdbx_description
1 polymer ?
#
loop_
_entity_poly.entity_id
_entity_poly.type
_entity_poly.pdbx_seq_one_letter_code
_entity_poly.pdbx_strand_id
1 'polypeptide(L)'
;MSEVDVVRASEQPFKAVEGDGARGLELARLYRDPENGATFQLARVAPGGVSKRHAHEWVQANWIAGGQAEVDVEGEKFILGSGDSIVIPGGKAHHFRNPGQVPLVLVAVLGPGAP
;
A
#
# COMPACT_ATOMS: atom_id res chain seq x y z
N MET A 1 15.75 -1.79 -28.65
CA MET A 1 15.17 -0.98 -27.58
C MET A 1 14.49 -1.88 -26.57
N SER A 2 14.70 -1.62 -25.30
CA SER A 2 14.07 -2.40 -24.25
C SER A 2 12.79 -1.68 -23.77
N GLU A 3 11.75 -2.48 -23.49
CA GLU A 3 10.53 -2.01 -22.86
C GLU A 3 10.55 -2.27 -21.35
N VAL A 4 11.73 -2.63 -20.83
CA VAL A 4 11.92 -2.89 -19.41
C VAL A 4 12.17 -1.59 -18.65
N ASP A 5 11.43 -1.38 -17.59
CA ASP A 5 11.64 -0.25 -16.69
C ASP A 5 12.40 -0.71 -15.45
N VAL A 6 13.46 0.02 -15.12
CA VAL A 6 14.24 -0.22 -13.90
C VAL A 6 14.24 1.06 -13.10
N VAL A 7 13.78 0.99 -11.84
CA VAL A 7 13.81 2.13 -10.93
C VAL A 7 14.63 1.74 -9.71
N ARG A 8 15.72 2.47 -9.48
CA ARG A 8 16.60 2.19 -8.35
C ARG A 8 15.96 2.69 -7.04
N ALA A 9 16.34 2.10 -5.93
CA ALA A 9 15.78 2.44 -4.63
C ALA A 9 15.84 3.94 -4.33
N SER A 10 16.93 4.60 -4.71
CA SER A 10 17.11 6.04 -4.48
C SER A 10 16.27 6.92 -5.39
N GLU A 11 15.62 6.34 -6.40
CA GLU A 11 14.86 7.08 -7.42
C GLU A 11 13.38 6.73 -7.42
N GLN A 12 12.91 5.99 -6.41
CA GLN A 12 11.50 5.63 -6.32
C GLN A 12 10.63 6.89 -6.24
N PRO A 13 9.57 6.97 -7.07
CA PRO A 13 8.79 8.19 -7.21
C PRO A 13 7.75 8.35 -6.08
N PHE A 14 8.20 8.36 -4.84
CA PHE A 14 7.30 8.54 -3.71
C PHE A 14 6.69 9.93 -3.70
N LYS A 15 5.38 9.99 -3.47
CA LYS A 15 4.63 11.22 -3.31
C LYS A 15 3.80 11.15 -2.04
N ALA A 16 3.80 12.21 -1.25
CA ALA A 16 3.00 12.28 -0.05
C ALA A 16 1.51 12.19 -0.39
N VAL A 17 0.77 11.45 0.42
CA VAL A 17 -0.68 11.36 0.34
C VAL A 17 -1.25 12.06 1.55
N GLU A 18 -2.08 13.08 1.31
CA GLU A 18 -2.68 13.89 2.35
C GLU A 18 -4.18 13.96 2.19
N GLY A 19 -4.86 14.33 3.27
CA GLY A 19 -6.31 14.45 3.28
C GLY A 19 -7.02 13.19 3.76
N ASP A 20 -8.29 13.31 4.07
CA ASP A 20 -9.18 12.23 4.50
C ASP A 20 -8.64 11.40 5.68
N GLY A 21 -7.84 12.03 6.55
CA GLY A 21 -7.26 11.37 7.71
C GLY A 21 -5.91 10.69 7.46
N ALA A 22 -5.44 10.67 6.21
CA ALA A 22 -4.11 10.13 5.91
C ALA A 22 -3.03 11.07 6.41
N ARG A 23 -1.97 10.51 6.99
CA ARG A 23 -0.78 11.27 7.39
C ARG A 23 0.43 10.34 7.42
N GLY A 24 1.60 10.90 7.11
CA GLY A 24 2.85 10.16 7.12
C GLY A 24 2.92 9.07 6.07
N LEU A 25 2.07 9.12 5.06
CA LEU A 25 1.96 8.13 4.00
C LEU A 25 2.53 8.68 2.71
N GLU A 26 3.36 7.88 2.04
CA GLU A 26 3.84 8.16 0.69
C GLU A 26 3.59 6.94 -0.19
N LEU A 27 3.23 7.19 -1.44
CA LEU A 27 3.00 6.14 -2.43
C LEU A 27 3.89 6.37 -3.64
N ALA A 28 4.39 5.26 -4.20
CA ALA A 28 5.11 5.25 -5.46
C ALA A 28 4.41 4.25 -6.38
N ARG A 29 3.70 4.75 -7.38
CA ARG A 29 3.08 3.88 -8.39
C ARG A 29 4.14 3.48 -9.39
N LEU A 30 4.41 2.18 -9.51
CA LEU A 30 5.45 1.66 -10.39
C LEU A 30 4.91 1.21 -11.73
N TYR A 31 3.70 0.67 -11.75
CA TYR A 31 3.07 0.17 -12.97
C TYR A 31 1.56 0.13 -12.82
N ARG A 32 0.87 0.43 -13.89
CA ARG A 32 -0.57 0.21 -14.03
C ARG A 32 -0.85 -0.36 -15.40
N ASP A 33 -1.55 -1.50 -15.44
CA ASP A 33 -1.97 -2.10 -16.70
C ASP A 33 -3.03 -1.22 -17.34
N PRO A 34 -2.79 -0.69 -18.56
CA PRO A 34 -3.75 0.21 -19.20
C PRO A 34 -5.04 -0.47 -19.63
N GLU A 35 -5.04 -1.80 -19.76
CA GLU A 35 -6.21 -2.54 -20.21
C GLU A 35 -7.15 -2.89 -19.05
N ASN A 36 -6.61 -3.36 -17.92
CA ASN A 36 -7.46 -3.84 -16.84
C ASN A 36 -7.32 -3.07 -15.52
N GLY A 37 -6.38 -2.11 -15.43
CA GLY A 37 -6.19 -1.29 -14.24
C GLY A 37 -5.41 -1.95 -13.12
N ALA A 38 -4.92 -3.19 -13.29
CA ALA A 38 -4.07 -3.81 -12.27
C ALA A 38 -2.87 -2.91 -11.99
N THR A 39 -2.60 -2.64 -10.74
CA THR A 39 -1.61 -1.65 -10.33
C THR A 39 -0.61 -2.27 -9.36
N PHE A 40 0.66 -1.95 -9.55
CA PHE A 40 1.75 -2.34 -8.68
C PHE A 40 2.36 -1.08 -8.09
N GLN A 41 2.39 -0.98 -6.76
CA GLN A 41 2.89 0.22 -6.09
C GLN A 41 3.58 -0.11 -4.78
N LEU A 42 4.38 0.84 -4.31
CA LEU A 42 5.00 0.80 -3.00
C LEU A 42 4.31 1.81 -2.10
N ALA A 43 4.23 1.50 -0.81
CA ALA A 43 3.79 2.45 0.20
C ALA A 43 4.85 2.53 1.29
N ARG A 44 5.05 3.73 1.81
CA ARG A 44 5.95 3.98 2.94
C ARG A 44 5.19 4.81 3.95
N VAL A 45 5.15 4.32 5.20
CA VAL A 45 4.37 4.96 6.26
C VAL A 45 5.31 5.28 7.42
N ALA A 46 5.41 6.55 7.77
CA ALA A 46 6.22 6.99 8.89
C ALA A 46 5.67 6.43 10.21
N PRO A 47 6.49 6.31 11.26
CA PRO A 47 5.98 5.93 12.58
C PRO A 47 4.79 6.80 12.99
N GLY A 48 3.71 6.17 13.43
CA GLY A 48 2.45 6.85 13.77
C GLY A 48 1.61 7.26 12.57
N GLY A 49 2.10 7.06 11.36
CA GLY A 49 1.35 7.36 10.14
C GLY A 49 0.18 6.41 9.93
N VAL A 50 -0.78 6.85 9.13
CA VAL A 50 -2.00 6.10 8.87
C VAL A 50 -2.54 6.43 7.48
N SER A 51 -3.09 5.42 6.79
CA SER A 51 -3.83 5.63 5.54
C SER A 51 -5.29 5.97 5.87
N LYS A 52 -6.00 6.55 4.90
CA LYS A 52 -7.43 6.78 5.09
C LYS A 52 -8.17 5.46 5.09
N ARG A 53 -9.27 5.40 5.85
CA ARG A 53 -10.18 4.27 5.80
C ARG A 53 -11.04 4.38 4.55
N HIS A 54 -11.04 3.32 3.73
CA HIS A 54 -11.84 3.32 2.51
C HIS A 54 -12.15 1.88 2.08
N ALA A 55 -13.11 1.76 1.20
CA ALA A 55 -13.46 0.51 0.53
C ALA A 55 -13.45 0.73 -0.97
N HIS A 56 -13.04 -0.28 -1.72
CA HIS A 56 -13.09 -0.25 -3.18
C HIS A 56 -13.44 -1.64 -3.71
N GLU A 57 -13.91 -1.69 -4.94
CA GLU A 57 -14.44 -2.93 -5.53
C GLU A 57 -13.35 -3.93 -5.92
N TRP A 58 -12.13 -3.46 -6.15
CA TRP A 58 -11.02 -4.34 -6.54
C TRP A 58 -10.30 -4.92 -5.32
N VAL A 59 -9.72 -6.10 -5.52
CA VAL A 59 -8.91 -6.76 -4.50
C VAL A 59 -7.60 -6.00 -4.29
N GLN A 60 -7.09 -6.04 -3.07
CA GLN A 60 -5.79 -5.47 -2.74
C GLN A 60 -4.97 -6.51 -2.00
N ALA A 61 -3.77 -6.81 -2.54
CA ALA A 61 -2.82 -7.71 -1.91
C ALA A 61 -1.61 -6.89 -1.46
N ASN A 62 -1.17 -7.10 -0.22
CA ASN A 62 -0.03 -6.37 0.35
C ASN A 62 0.98 -7.34 0.93
N TRP A 63 2.25 -7.01 0.76
CA TRP A 63 3.36 -7.73 1.37
C TRP A 63 4.19 -6.72 2.17
N ILE A 64 4.51 -7.06 3.42
CA ILE A 64 5.28 -6.18 4.29
C ILE A 64 6.76 -6.40 4.02
N ALA A 65 7.42 -5.39 3.46
CA ALA A 65 8.85 -5.45 3.17
C ALA A 65 9.70 -5.08 4.39
N GLY A 66 9.20 -4.20 5.25
CA GLY A 66 9.93 -3.79 6.45
C GLY A 66 9.02 -3.08 7.43
N GLY A 67 9.37 -3.12 8.71
CA GLY A 67 8.60 -2.50 9.76
C GLY A 67 7.41 -3.35 10.22
N GLN A 68 6.44 -2.69 10.82
CA GLN A 68 5.22 -3.31 11.32
C GLN A 68 3.99 -2.59 10.79
N ALA A 69 2.94 -3.34 10.53
CA ALA A 69 1.67 -2.78 10.11
C ALA A 69 0.56 -3.25 11.04
N GLU A 70 -0.33 -2.34 11.43
CA GLU A 70 -1.62 -2.68 11.96
C GLU A 70 -2.63 -2.44 10.85
N VAL A 71 -3.32 -3.50 10.44
CA VAL A 71 -4.31 -3.43 9.36
C VAL A 71 -5.68 -3.66 9.96
N ASP A 72 -6.57 -2.72 9.74
CA ASP A 72 -7.97 -2.84 10.17
C ASP A 72 -8.81 -3.15 8.93
N VAL A 73 -9.51 -4.27 8.96
CA VAL A 73 -10.44 -4.67 7.90
C VAL A 73 -11.79 -4.91 8.53
N GLU A 74 -12.76 -4.06 8.25
CA GLU A 74 -14.12 -4.14 8.80
C GLU A 74 -14.13 -4.25 10.34
N GLY A 75 -13.20 -3.56 11.01
CA GLY A 75 -13.10 -3.58 12.46
C GLY A 75 -12.24 -4.70 13.04
N GLU A 76 -11.84 -5.67 12.26
CA GLU A 76 -10.92 -6.71 12.67
C GLU A 76 -9.48 -6.24 12.44
N LYS A 77 -8.64 -6.36 13.46
CA LYS A 77 -7.26 -5.86 13.41
C LYS A 77 -6.27 -7.00 13.27
N PHE A 78 -5.30 -6.78 12.38
CA PHE A 78 -4.21 -7.72 12.12
C PHE A 78 -2.89 -6.99 12.35
N ILE A 79 -1.98 -7.60 13.11
CA ILE A 79 -0.63 -7.08 13.29
C ILE A 79 0.31 -7.90 12.43
N LEU A 80 0.97 -7.24 11.48
CA LEU A 80 1.82 -7.89 10.50
C LEU A 80 3.24 -7.36 10.62
N GLY A 81 4.20 -8.24 10.39
CA GLY A 81 5.61 -7.89 10.35
C GLY A 81 6.23 -8.18 9.00
N SER A 82 7.54 -7.94 8.92
CA SER A 82 8.31 -8.14 7.71
C SER A 82 8.14 -9.56 7.17
N GLY A 83 7.80 -9.69 5.89
CA GLY A 83 7.56 -10.97 5.24
C GLY A 83 6.12 -11.45 5.29
N ASP A 84 5.26 -10.85 6.10
CA ASP A 84 3.85 -11.21 6.16
C ASP A 84 3.08 -10.58 4.99
N SER A 85 1.98 -11.21 4.63
CA SER A 85 1.10 -10.70 3.58
C SER A 85 -0.36 -10.68 4.04
N ILE A 86 -1.15 -9.83 3.39
CA ILE A 86 -2.58 -9.78 3.60
C ILE A 86 -3.27 -9.54 2.27
N VAL A 87 -4.35 -10.26 2.02
CA VAL A 87 -5.20 -10.06 0.84
C VAL A 87 -6.56 -9.55 1.34
N ILE A 88 -6.93 -8.38 0.87
CA ILE A 88 -8.18 -7.73 1.25
C ILE A 88 -9.15 -7.84 0.08
N PRO A 89 -10.25 -8.61 0.22
CA PRO A 89 -11.23 -8.73 -0.85
C PRO A 89 -11.86 -7.39 -1.19
N GLY A 90 -12.35 -7.28 -2.41
CA GLY A 90 -13.10 -6.09 -2.83
C GLY A 90 -14.31 -5.85 -1.92
N GLY A 91 -14.63 -4.58 -1.69
CA GLY A 91 -15.77 -4.17 -0.89
C GLY A 91 -15.53 -4.07 0.62
N LYS A 92 -14.38 -4.51 1.11
CA LYS A 92 -14.08 -4.47 2.55
C LYS A 92 -13.40 -3.15 2.91
N ALA A 93 -13.98 -2.41 3.84
CA ALA A 93 -13.38 -1.17 4.34
C ALA A 93 -12.11 -1.49 5.15
N HIS A 94 -11.04 -0.77 4.86
CA HIS A 94 -9.75 -1.06 5.47
C HIS A 94 -8.89 0.20 5.61
N HIS A 95 -7.91 0.14 6.51
CA HIS A 95 -6.83 1.12 6.59
C HIS A 95 -5.60 0.50 7.24
N PHE A 96 -4.45 1.14 7.01
CA PHE A 96 -3.15 0.71 7.54
C PHE A 96 -2.63 1.77 8.49
N ARG A 97 -1.96 1.33 9.55
CA ARG A 97 -1.27 2.21 10.50
C ARG A 97 0.11 1.63 10.81
N ASN A 98 1.09 2.50 10.98
CA ASN A 98 2.40 2.10 11.47
C ASN A 98 2.45 2.26 13.00
N PRO A 99 2.36 1.16 13.78
CA PRO A 99 2.43 1.24 15.24
C PRO A 99 3.85 1.21 15.77
N GLY A 100 4.84 1.00 14.91
CA GLY A 100 6.22 0.84 15.30
C GLY A 100 7.00 2.15 15.33
N GLN A 101 8.32 2.02 15.44
CA GLN A 101 9.23 3.17 15.55
C GLN A 101 10.15 3.32 14.34
N VAL A 102 10.02 2.44 13.36
CA VAL A 102 10.74 2.51 12.08
C VAL A 102 9.74 2.62 10.95
N PRO A 103 10.14 3.11 9.79
CA PRO A 103 9.24 3.18 8.65
C PRO A 103 8.63 1.81 8.30
N LEU A 104 7.35 1.82 8.00
CA LEU A 104 6.67 0.68 7.41
C LEU A 104 6.80 0.81 5.90
N VAL A 105 7.28 -0.24 5.24
CA VAL A 105 7.37 -0.31 3.78
C VAL A 105 6.60 -1.51 3.32
N LEU A 106 5.69 -1.32 2.39
CA LEU A 106 4.90 -2.41 1.85
C LEU A 106 4.75 -2.31 0.34
N VAL A 107 4.58 -3.48 -0.26
CA VAL A 107 4.28 -3.65 -1.68
C VAL A 107 2.78 -3.89 -1.79
N ALA A 108 2.13 -3.18 -2.70
CA ALA A 108 0.70 -3.33 -2.92
C ALA A 108 0.42 -3.69 -4.38
N VAL A 109 -0.44 -4.67 -4.57
CA VAL A 109 -0.98 -5.03 -5.87
C VAL A 109 -2.50 -4.81 -5.81
N LEU A 110 -3.00 -3.97 -6.70
CA LEU A 110 -4.40 -3.59 -6.74
C LEU A 110 -5.03 -4.04 -8.03
N GLY A 111 -6.27 -4.50 -7.96
CA GLY A 111 -7.06 -4.77 -9.15
C GLY A 111 -7.04 -6.22 -9.58
N PRO A 112 -7.59 -6.51 -10.80
CA PRO A 112 -7.95 -5.52 -11.83
C PRO A 112 -9.14 -4.64 -11.42
N GLY A 113 -9.33 -3.55 -12.18
CA GLY A 113 -10.42 -2.61 -11.96
C GLY A 113 -10.04 -1.33 -11.22
N ALA A 114 -8.79 -1.23 -10.73
CA ALA A 114 -8.33 -0.02 -10.06
C ALA A 114 -8.21 1.15 -11.04
N PRO A 115 -8.57 2.39 -10.62
CA PRO A 115 -8.49 3.57 -11.49
C PRO A 115 -7.07 3.99 -11.82
#